data_4d9a414d5c11c09184794682d81d4c94
#
_entry.id   4d9a414d5c11c09184794682d81d4c94
#
_cell.length_a   1.000
_cell.length_b   1.000
_cell.length_c   1.000
_cell.angle_alpha   90.00
_cell.angle_beta   90.00
_cell.angle_gamma   90.00
#
_symmetry.space_group_name_H-M   'P 1'
#
loop_
_entity.id
_entity.type
_entity.pdbx_description
1 polymer ?
#
loop_
_entity_poly.entity_id
_entity_poly.type
_entity_poly.pdbx_seq_one_letter_code
_entity_poly.pdbx_strand_id
1 'polypeptide(L)' 'MTVDESKALKKGTRIYWQGDGADSGIITETSWDAVTIAWNNGQVARVHHGDMREIQQKPSTPHPV' A
#
# COMPACT_ATOMS: atom_id res chain seq x y z
N MET A 1 5.74 -3.97 -3.39
CA MET A 1 5.01 -4.91 -4.28
C MET A 1 5.34 -4.64 -5.73
N THR A 2 5.08 -5.59 -6.59
CA THR A 2 5.29 -5.43 -8.03
C THR A 2 4.15 -4.61 -8.65
N VAL A 3 4.36 -4.16 -9.89
CA VAL A 3 3.33 -3.43 -10.63
C VAL A 3 2.09 -4.31 -10.82
N ASP A 4 2.27 -5.59 -11.14
CA ASP A 4 1.15 -6.51 -11.33
C ASP A 4 0.35 -6.69 -10.03
N GLU A 5 1.02 -6.80 -8.90
CA GLU A 5 0.35 -6.89 -7.60
C GLU A 5 -0.41 -5.61 -7.29
N SER A 6 0.20 -4.46 -7.60
CA SER A 6 -0.44 -3.17 -7.39
C SER A 6 -1.72 -3.03 -8.22
N LYS A 7 -1.69 -3.46 -9.48
CA LYS A 7 -2.86 -3.40 -10.36
C LYS A 7 -3.98 -4.33 -9.93
N ALA A 8 -3.66 -5.38 -9.17
CA ALA A 8 -4.64 -6.34 -8.66
C ALA A 8 -5.28 -5.89 -7.34
N LEU A 9 -4.84 -4.79 -6.76
CA LEU A 9 -5.38 -4.29 -5.50
C LEU A 9 -6.83 -3.84 -5.67
N LYS A 10 -7.60 -4.03 -4.61
CA LYS A 10 -9.02 -3.64 -4.56
C LYS A 10 -9.23 -2.62 -3.46
N LYS A 11 -10.34 -1.87 -3.56
CA LYS A 11 -10.77 -0.97 -2.50
C LYS A 11 -10.88 -1.73 -1.18
N GLY A 12 -10.42 -1.09 -0.11
CA GLY A 12 -10.46 -1.68 1.22
C GLY A 12 -9.26 -2.55 1.56
N THR A 13 -8.37 -2.79 0.61
CA THR A 13 -7.14 -3.54 0.88
C THR A 13 -6.21 -2.71 1.76
N ARG A 14 -5.71 -3.33 2.83
CA ARG A 14 -4.74 -2.68 3.71
C ARG A 14 -3.33 -2.88 3.14
N ILE A 15 -2.55 -1.80 3.18
CA ILE A 15 -1.16 -1.82 2.71
C ILE A 15 -0.27 -1.17 3.77
N TYR A 16 1.03 -1.37 3.63
CA TYR A 16 2.01 -0.91 4.59
C TYR A 16 3.19 -0.26 3.88
N TRP A 17 3.65 0.88 4.39
CA TRP A 17 4.82 1.55 3.86
C TRP A 17 6.07 0.79 4.28
N GLN A 18 6.82 0.32 3.30
CA GLN A 18 8.05 -0.48 3.52
C GLN A 18 7.85 -1.68 4.46
N GLY A 19 6.63 -2.17 4.56
CA GLY A 19 6.32 -3.28 5.45
C GLY A 19 6.22 -2.89 6.92
N ASP A 20 6.22 -1.60 7.25
CA ASP A 20 6.11 -1.14 8.62
C ASP A 20 4.65 -1.18 9.06
N GLY A 21 4.36 -1.99 10.08
CA GLY A 21 3.00 -2.12 10.59
C GLY A 21 2.43 -0.84 11.19
N ALA A 22 3.29 0.12 11.59
CA ALA A 22 2.86 1.41 12.12
C ALA A 22 2.44 2.38 11.01
N ASP A 23 2.95 2.20 9.80
CA ASP A 23 2.65 3.05 8.64
C ASP A 23 1.73 2.30 7.69
N SER A 24 0.48 2.15 8.08
CA SER A 24 -0.50 1.45 7.26
C SER A 24 -1.46 2.43 6.57
N GLY A 25 -2.06 1.96 5.49
CA GLY A 25 -3.08 2.70 4.78
C GLY A 25 -4.09 1.74 4.17
N ILE A 26 -5.15 2.30 3.62
CA ILE A 26 -6.21 1.53 2.99
C ILE A 26 -6.42 2.08 1.60
N ILE A 27 -6.53 1.19 0.63
CA ILE A 27 -6.83 1.56 -0.75
C ILE A 27 -8.27 2.06 -0.80
N THR A 28 -8.45 3.32 -1.14
CA THR A 28 -9.78 3.92 -1.27
C THR A 28 -10.25 3.96 -2.71
N GLU A 29 -9.32 3.96 -3.65
CA GLU A 29 -9.65 3.97 -5.07
C GLU A 29 -8.48 3.40 -5.86
N THR A 30 -8.78 2.76 -6.99
CA THR A 30 -7.76 2.25 -7.89
C THR A 30 -8.07 2.73 -9.31
N SER A 31 -7.00 2.99 -10.07
CA SER A 31 -7.12 3.30 -11.48
C SER A 31 -6.03 2.55 -12.26
N TRP A 32 -6.07 2.65 -13.58
CA TRP A 32 -5.13 1.90 -14.42
C TRP A 32 -3.67 2.33 -14.21
N ASP A 33 -3.44 3.55 -13.76
CA ASP A 33 -2.09 4.10 -13.61
C ASP A 33 -1.65 4.27 -12.16
N ALA A 34 -2.61 4.31 -11.20
CA ALA A 34 -2.29 4.64 -9.82
C ALA A 34 -3.32 4.09 -8.85
N VAL A 35 -2.98 4.13 -7.58
CA VAL A 35 -3.90 3.82 -6.48
C VAL A 35 -3.97 5.01 -5.55
N THR A 36 -5.15 5.22 -4.94
CA THR A 36 -5.33 6.23 -3.91
C THR A 36 -5.35 5.55 -2.56
N ILE A 37 -4.54 6.05 -1.64
CA ILE A 37 -4.33 5.45 -0.33
C ILE A 37 -4.70 6.46 0.75
N ALA A 38 -5.57 6.06 1.66
CA ALA A 38 -5.83 6.83 2.88
C ALA A 38 -4.92 6.26 3.99
N TRP A 39 -3.91 7.02 4.35
CA TRP A 39 -2.95 6.61 5.36
C TRP A 39 -3.51 6.79 6.78
N ASN A 40 -2.97 6.04 7.73
CA ASN A 40 -3.45 6.06 9.11
C ASN A 40 -3.22 7.40 9.82
N ASN A 41 -2.36 8.25 9.27
CA ASN A 41 -2.13 9.60 9.82
C ASN A 41 -3.13 10.63 9.30
N GLY A 42 -4.13 10.21 8.54
CA GLY A 42 -5.14 11.11 8.00
C GLY A 42 -4.81 11.69 6.63
N GLN A 43 -3.66 11.38 6.08
CA GLN A 43 -3.27 11.85 4.75
C GLN A 43 -3.80 10.93 3.66
N VAL A 44 -4.12 11.52 2.52
CA VAL A 44 -4.53 10.78 1.34
C VAL A 44 -3.51 11.05 0.24
N ALA A 45 -2.99 9.99 -0.34
CA ALA A 45 -1.98 10.09 -1.38
C ALA A 45 -2.33 9.23 -2.58
N ARG A 46 -1.97 9.72 -3.77
CA ARG A 46 -2.10 8.94 -5.00
C ARG A 46 -0.71 8.46 -5.40
N VAL A 47 -0.58 7.16 -5.55
CA VAL A 47 0.71 6.53 -5.84
C VAL A 47 0.61 5.75 -7.15
N HIS A 48 1.50 6.02 -8.09
CA HIS A 48 1.55 5.28 -9.34
C HIS A 48 1.96 3.83 -9.09
N HIS A 49 1.44 2.93 -9.91
CA HIS A 49 1.75 1.50 -9.77
C HIS A 49 3.26 1.23 -9.79
N GLY A 50 4.00 1.98 -10.60
CA GLY A 50 5.45 1.84 -10.65
C GLY A 50 6.17 2.27 -9.37
N ASP A 51 5.52 3.08 -8.55
CA ASP A 51 6.08 3.56 -7.27
C ASP A 51 5.63 2.72 -6.09
N MET A 52 4.83 1.69 -6.31
CA MET A 52 4.32 0.82 -5.25
C MET A 52 5.33 -0.20 -4.76
N ARG A 53 6.51 -0.23 -5.32
CA ARG A 53 7.53 -1.24 -4.96
C ARG A 53 7.94 -1.18 -3.49
N GLU A 54 7.81 -0.03 -2.85
CA GLU A 54 8.11 0.14 -1.42
C GLU A 54 6.91 -0.11 -0.53
N ILE A 55 5.76 -0.39 -1.11
CA ILE A 55 4.53 -0.64 -0.39
C ILE A 55 4.24 -2.14 -0.44
N GLN A 56 3.78 -2.69 0.68
CA GLN A 56 3.53 -4.12 0.81
C GLN A 56 2.14 -4.38 1.35
N GLN A 57 1.57 -5.52 0.98
CA GLN A 57 0.25 -5.94 1.45
C GLN A 57 0.30 -6.52 2.86
N LYS A 58 1.49 -6.93 3.32
CA LYS A 58 1.67 -7.52 4.65
C LYS A 58 2.79 -6.79 5.36
N PRO A 59 2.66 -6.56 6.67
CA PRO A 59 3.75 -5.96 7.42
C PRO A 59 4.96 -6.91 7.45
N SER A 60 6.13 -6.34 7.24
CA SER A 60 7.37 -7.07 7.40
C SER A 60 7.79 -6.97 8.85
N THR A 61 7.30 -7.88 9.68
CA THR A 61 7.70 -7.90 11.08
C THR A 61 9.00 -8.66 11.22
N PRO A 62 10.01 -8.06 11.87
CA PRO A 62 11.17 -8.85 12.24
C PRO A 62 10.73 -9.97 13.16
N HIS A 63 11.24 -11.16 12.91
CA HIS A 63 10.92 -12.29 13.76
C HIS A 63 11.34 -11.98 15.20
N PRO A 64 10.44 -12.10 16.16
CA PRO A 64 10.85 -12.08 17.54
C PRO A 64 11.73 -13.30 17.77
N VAL A 65 12.86 -13.06 18.25
CA VAL A 65 13.81 -14.14 18.54
C VAL A 65 13.44 -14.78 19.85
#